data_9e30651a737ac175fd8ccae4530fc128
#
_entry.id   9e30651a737ac175fd8ccae4530fc128
#
_cell.length_a   1.000
_cell.length_b   1.000
_cell.length_c   1.000
_cell.angle_alpha   90.00
_cell.angle_beta   90.00
_cell.angle_gamma   90.00
#
_symmetry.space_group_name_H-M   'P 1'
#
loop_
_entity.id
_entity.type
_entity.pdbx_description
1 polymer ?
#
loop_
_entity_poly.entity_id
_entity_poly.type
_entity_poly.pdbx_seq_one_letter_code
_entity_poly.pdbx_strand_id
1 'polypeptide(L)'
;MKQENVPSKTSKGVVFIPERLKMLDSQEYFSVLATQNKNQPYTSLVNFAMTADCKTIIFATPRNTQKYRNIIKTKSVALLIDNRSKKIKNLMGTEAVTVVGNARPVKKGKSRDAFASIYIKKHPDLAEFINAPSTALIVVEAKLYLHVSQFQTVSVWDCGRR
;
A
#
# COMPACT_ATOMS: atom_id res chain seq x y z
N MET A 1 -26.13 -25.94 1.43
CA MET A 1 -25.56 -24.94 0.56
C MET A 1 -24.26 -25.50 -0.04
N LYS A 2 -24.22 -25.73 -1.34
CA LYS A 2 -22.98 -26.14 -2.03
C LYS A 2 -22.06 -24.90 -2.07
N GLN A 3 -20.86 -25.01 -1.48
CA GLN A 3 -19.80 -24.03 -1.72
C GLN A 3 -19.46 -24.09 -3.22
N GLU A 4 -19.82 -23.05 -3.96
CA GLU A 4 -19.30 -22.88 -5.31
C GLU A 4 -17.79 -22.62 -5.19
N ASN A 5 -16.99 -23.57 -5.62
CA ASN A 5 -15.57 -23.39 -5.81
C ASN A 5 -15.38 -22.38 -6.94
N VAL A 6 -15.16 -21.11 -6.60
CA VAL A 6 -14.70 -20.11 -7.56
C VAL A 6 -13.28 -20.54 -7.99
N PRO A 7 -13.05 -20.88 -9.26
CA PRO A 7 -11.74 -21.32 -9.70
C PRO A 7 -10.74 -20.18 -9.56
N SER A 8 -9.88 -20.21 -8.55
CA SER A 8 -8.72 -19.33 -8.47
C SER A 8 -7.57 -19.97 -9.23
N LYS A 9 -7.24 -19.44 -10.41
CA LYS A 9 -5.97 -19.80 -11.07
C LYS A 9 -4.83 -19.05 -10.37
N THR A 10 -4.17 -19.74 -9.45
CA THR A 10 -2.90 -19.26 -8.90
C THR A 10 -1.81 -19.60 -9.91
N SER A 11 -1.46 -18.67 -10.80
CA SER A 11 -0.34 -18.84 -11.70
C SER A 11 0.91 -18.21 -11.09
N LYS A 12 1.85 -19.02 -10.62
CA LYS A 12 3.21 -18.55 -10.35
C LYS A 12 3.83 -18.15 -11.69
N GLY A 13 4.07 -16.85 -11.93
CA GLY A 13 4.94 -16.37 -12.98
C GLY A 13 4.32 -15.65 -14.18
N VAL A 14 3.04 -15.27 -14.18
CA VAL A 14 2.42 -14.58 -15.33
C VAL A 14 2.63 -13.06 -15.33
N VAL A 15 2.90 -12.44 -14.17
CA VAL A 15 3.11 -11.00 -14.05
C VAL A 15 4.33 -10.73 -13.19
N PHE A 16 5.28 -9.94 -13.70
CA PHE A 16 6.39 -9.44 -12.87
C PHE A 16 5.87 -8.30 -11.99
N ILE A 17 5.50 -8.65 -10.76
CA ILE A 17 4.83 -7.74 -9.82
C ILE A 17 5.60 -6.43 -9.59
N PRO A 18 6.94 -6.39 -9.44
CA PRO A 18 7.67 -5.13 -9.27
C PRO A 18 7.45 -4.12 -10.39
N GLU A 19 7.37 -4.55 -11.66
CA GLU A 19 7.09 -3.64 -12.78
C GLU A 19 5.66 -3.10 -12.72
N ARG A 20 4.68 -3.94 -12.38
CA ARG A 20 3.30 -3.50 -12.19
C ARG A 20 3.16 -2.52 -11.03
N LEU A 21 3.86 -2.77 -9.91
CA LEU A 21 3.89 -1.87 -8.76
C LEU A 21 4.47 -0.50 -9.11
N LYS A 22 5.57 -0.45 -9.86
CA LYS A 22 6.16 0.81 -10.33
C LYS A 22 5.19 1.59 -11.22
N MET A 23 4.45 0.90 -12.07
CA MET A 23 3.45 1.53 -12.92
C MET A 23 2.27 2.06 -12.09
N LEU A 24 1.75 1.28 -11.14
CA LEU A 24 0.69 1.72 -10.24
C LEU A 24 1.16 2.89 -9.36
N ASP A 25 2.37 2.84 -8.83
CA ASP A 25 2.93 3.95 -8.04
C ASP A 25 3.04 5.24 -8.87
N SER A 26 3.38 5.15 -10.16
CA SER A 26 3.47 6.33 -11.02
C SER A 26 2.10 6.91 -11.43
N GLN A 27 1.04 6.12 -11.40
CA GLN A 27 -0.27 6.48 -11.94
C GLN A 27 -1.33 6.72 -10.87
N GLU A 28 -1.19 6.09 -9.70
CA GLU A 28 -2.17 6.15 -8.63
C GLU A 28 -1.62 6.92 -7.43
N TYR A 29 -2.41 7.88 -6.95
CA TYR A 29 -2.04 8.75 -5.82
C TYR A 29 -2.52 8.20 -4.48
N PHE A 30 -3.55 7.35 -4.48
CA PHE A 30 -4.24 6.89 -3.29
C PHE A 30 -4.19 5.39 -3.13
N SER A 31 -4.21 4.96 -1.89
CA SER A 31 -4.46 3.57 -1.51
C SER A 31 -5.44 3.50 -0.33
N VAL A 32 -6.14 2.39 -0.20
CA VAL A 32 -6.94 2.09 0.98
C VAL A 32 -6.05 1.38 1.98
N LEU A 33 -5.84 1.99 3.14
CA LEU A 33 -5.10 1.41 4.25
C LEU A 33 -6.06 0.74 5.22
N ALA A 34 -5.84 -0.54 5.49
CA ALA A 34 -6.52 -1.30 6.54
C ALA A 34 -5.63 -1.40 7.78
N THR A 35 -6.16 -0.99 8.92
CA THR A 35 -5.57 -1.11 10.25
C THR A 35 -6.56 -1.81 11.18
N GLN A 36 -6.17 -2.13 12.40
CA GLN A 36 -7.08 -2.77 13.37
C GLN A 36 -6.92 -2.19 14.77
N ASN A 37 -8.01 -2.20 15.52
CA ASN A 37 -8.06 -1.89 16.94
C ASN A 37 -8.84 -3.00 17.65
N LYS A 38 -8.19 -3.77 18.54
CA LYS A 38 -8.81 -4.89 19.25
C LYS A 38 -9.62 -5.82 18.34
N ASN A 39 -9.01 -6.27 17.24
CA ASN A 39 -9.62 -7.12 16.21
C ASN A 39 -10.74 -6.45 15.37
N GLN A 40 -11.06 -5.17 15.60
CA GLN A 40 -11.96 -4.43 14.74
C GLN A 40 -11.18 -3.85 13.56
N PRO A 41 -11.45 -4.27 12.31
CA PRO A 41 -10.86 -3.67 11.12
C PRO A 41 -11.29 -2.21 10.96
N TYR A 42 -10.37 -1.38 10.48
CA TYR A 42 -10.60 0.03 10.20
C TYR A 42 -9.90 0.41 8.90
N THR A 43 -10.62 0.99 7.96
CA THR A 43 -10.07 1.43 6.69
C THR A 43 -10.00 2.94 6.58
N SER A 44 -9.04 3.43 5.82
CA SER A 44 -8.91 4.86 5.51
C SER A 44 -8.18 5.05 4.19
N LEU A 45 -8.48 6.17 3.52
CA LEU A 45 -7.75 6.59 2.33
C LEU A 45 -6.46 7.28 2.73
N VAL A 46 -5.35 6.95 2.06
CA VAL A 46 -4.05 7.60 2.24
C VAL A 46 -3.39 7.85 0.90
N ASN A 47 -2.65 8.97 0.79
CA ASN A 47 -1.70 9.14 -0.31
C ASN A 47 -0.49 8.26 -0.06
N PHE A 48 0.10 7.68 -1.07
CA PHE A 48 1.25 6.80 -0.92
C PHE A 48 2.34 7.06 -1.95
N ALA A 49 3.54 6.64 -1.62
CA ALA A 49 4.67 6.51 -2.53
C ALA A 49 5.41 5.21 -2.20
N MET A 50 6.22 4.71 -3.12
CA MET A 50 7.02 3.50 -2.93
C MET A 50 8.51 3.77 -3.11
N THR A 51 9.34 2.99 -2.43
CA THR A 51 10.77 2.89 -2.75
C THR A 51 10.99 2.20 -4.09
N ALA A 52 12.12 2.49 -4.74
CA ALA A 52 12.43 1.95 -6.07
C ALA A 52 12.46 0.42 -6.14
N ASP A 53 12.76 -0.26 -5.05
CA ASP A 53 12.72 -1.72 -4.91
C ASP A 53 11.33 -2.27 -4.62
N CYS A 54 10.33 -1.40 -4.48
CA CYS A 54 8.94 -1.71 -4.12
C CYS A 54 8.78 -2.48 -2.78
N LYS A 55 9.78 -2.46 -1.90
CA LYS A 55 9.71 -3.16 -0.61
C LYS A 55 9.18 -2.30 0.53
N THR A 56 9.14 -0.98 0.34
CA THR A 56 8.64 -0.05 1.35
C THR A 56 7.61 0.89 0.75
N ILE A 57 6.44 0.97 1.38
CA ILE A 57 5.41 1.95 1.07
C ILE A 57 5.47 3.06 2.10
N ILE A 58 5.34 4.29 1.64
CA ILE A 58 5.46 5.51 2.45
C ILE A 58 4.14 6.26 2.41
N PHE A 59 3.64 6.69 3.56
CA PHE A 59 2.52 7.62 3.64
C PHE A 59 2.66 8.53 4.87
N ALA A 60 1.87 9.59 4.91
CA ALA A 60 1.85 10.53 6.03
C ALA A 60 0.45 10.63 6.64
N THR A 61 0.38 10.86 7.95
CA THR A 61 -0.88 11.03 8.66
C THR A 61 -0.71 11.92 9.89
N PRO A 62 -1.71 12.74 10.27
CA PRO A 62 -1.69 13.42 11.55
C PRO A 62 -1.65 12.40 12.71
N ARG A 63 -0.91 12.74 13.76
CA ARG A 63 -0.73 11.86 14.93
C ARG A 63 -2.00 11.67 15.77
N ASN A 64 -2.98 12.56 15.62
CA ASN A 64 -4.25 12.49 16.33
C ASN A 64 -5.33 11.65 15.61
N THR A 65 -4.97 10.89 14.55
CA THR A 65 -5.91 10.08 13.79
C THR A 65 -6.07 8.67 14.36
N GLN A 66 -7.23 8.02 14.07
CA GLN A 66 -7.46 6.64 14.47
C GLN A 66 -6.46 5.67 13.84
N LYS A 67 -6.14 5.84 12.53
CA LYS A 67 -5.15 5.01 11.84
C LYS A 67 -3.77 5.06 12.51
N TYR A 68 -3.34 6.24 12.95
CA TYR A 68 -2.07 6.37 13.66
C TYR A 68 -2.08 5.62 14.99
N ARG A 69 -3.15 5.80 15.80
CA ARG A 69 -3.30 5.07 17.08
C ARG A 69 -3.32 3.57 16.89
N ASN A 70 -3.97 3.09 15.81
CA ASN A 70 -4.02 1.67 15.49
C ASN A 70 -2.62 1.13 15.16
N ILE A 71 -1.85 1.82 14.31
CA ILE A 71 -0.49 1.43 13.91
C ILE A 71 0.45 1.35 15.12
N ILE A 72 0.37 2.30 16.05
CA ILE A 72 1.20 2.27 17.26
C ILE A 72 0.95 1.02 18.11
N LYS A 73 -0.30 0.57 18.17
CA LYS A 73 -0.69 -0.62 18.94
C LYS A 73 -0.46 -1.92 18.19
N THR A 74 -0.71 -1.92 16.88
CA THR A 74 -0.67 -3.13 16.04
C THR A 74 -0.01 -2.80 14.72
N LYS A 75 1.22 -3.27 14.53
CA LYS A 75 2.02 -2.96 13.34
C LYS A 75 1.49 -3.58 12.06
N SER A 76 0.77 -4.70 12.15
CA SER A 76 0.25 -5.42 10.98
C SER A 76 -0.82 -4.59 10.29
N VAL A 77 -0.62 -4.34 9.01
CA VAL A 77 -1.51 -3.57 8.14
C VAL A 77 -1.64 -4.23 6.78
N ALA A 78 -2.68 -3.83 6.05
CA ALA A 78 -2.77 -4.10 4.61
C ALA A 78 -3.10 -2.81 3.86
N LEU A 79 -2.64 -2.73 2.60
CA LEU A 79 -3.01 -1.66 1.67
C LEU A 79 -3.61 -2.27 0.41
N LEU A 80 -4.60 -1.62 -0.13
CA LEU A 80 -5.16 -1.92 -1.44
C LEU A 80 -4.83 -0.77 -2.39
N ILE A 81 -4.11 -1.09 -3.47
CA ILE A 81 -3.79 -0.19 -4.56
C ILE A 81 -4.48 -0.74 -5.80
N ASP A 82 -5.23 0.07 -6.50
CA ASP A 82 -6.00 -0.36 -7.67
C ASP A 82 -6.06 0.74 -8.74
N ASN A 83 -6.46 0.35 -9.94
CA ASN A 83 -6.53 1.24 -11.09
C ASN A 83 -7.94 1.83 -11.33
N ARG A 84 -8.81 1.90 -10.31
CA ARG A 84 -10.18 2.42 -10.44
C ARG A 84 -10.25 3.92 -10.79
N SER A 85 -9.18 4.67 -10.59
CA SER A 85 -9.10 6.10 -11.00
C SER A 85 -9.18 6.27 -12.51
N LYS A 86 -8.83 5.25 -13.28
CA LYS A 86 -8.92 5.26 -14.75
C LYS A 86 -10.35 4.97 -15.19
N LYS A 87 -10.77 5.60 -16.27
CA LYS A 87 -12.03 5.22 -16.97
C LYS A 87 -11.86 3.83 -17.57
N ILE A 88 -12.22 2.82 -16.80
CA ILE A 88 -12.16 1.42 -17.23
C ILE A 88 -13.37 1.17 -18.13
N LYS A 89 -13.12 0.94 -19.42
CA LYS A 89 -14.19 0.64 -20.38
C LYS A 89 -14.82 -0.73 -20.16
N ASN A 90 -14.07 -1.63 -19.54
CA ASN A 90 -14.48 -2.99 -19.25
C ASN A 90 -13.96 -3.39 -17.86
N LEU A 91 -14.83 -3.96 -17.04
CA LEU A 91 -14.48 -4.42 -15.68
C LEU A 91 -13.34 -5.45 -15.68
N MET A 92 -13.17 -6.21 -16.78
CA MET A 92 -12.04 -7.14 -16.94
C MET A 92 -10.68 -6.44 -16.96
N GLY A 93 -10.63 -5.14 -17.24
CA GLY A 93 -9.41 -4.30 -17.15
C GLY A 93 -9.06 -3.85 -15.73
N THR A 94 -9.89 -4.20 -14.73
CA THR A 94 -9.61 -3.88 -13.33
C THR A 94 -8.46 -4.72 -12.81
N GLU A 95 -7.51 -4.05 -12.16
CA GLU A 95 -6.46 -4.72 -11.39
C GLU A 95 -6.37 -4.12 -9.99
N ALA A 96 -6.01 -4.94 -9.04
CA ALA A 96 -5.78 -4.54 -7.67
C ALA A 96 -4.59 -5.28 -7.08
N VAL A 97 -3.84 -4.58 -6.25
CA VAL A 97 -2.73 -5.17 -5.48
C VAL A 97 -3.02 -4.99 -4.00
N THR A 98 -3.12 -6.10 -3.30
CA THR A 98 -3.11 -6.09 -1.83
C THR A 98 -1.67 -6.23 -1.34
N VAL A 99 -1.27 -5.33 -0.48
CA VAL A 99 0.03 -5.38 0.21
C VAL A 99 -0.21 -5.74 1.65
N VAL A 100 0.44 -6.77 2.13
CA VAL A 100 0.47 -7.13 3.56
C VAL A 100 1.84 -6.78 4.12
N GLY A 101 1.90 -6.08 5.24
CA GLY A 101 3.17 -5.65 5.81
C GLY A 101 3.07 -5.13 7.23
N ASN A 102 4.19 -4.59 7.71
CA ASN A 102 4.29 -3.97 9.02
C ASN A 102 4.52 -2.46 8.89
N ALA A 103 3.63 -1.69 9.49
CA ALA A 103 3.72 -0.24 9.55
C ALA A 103 4.46 0.24 10.81
N ARG A 104 5.22 1.30 10.66
CA ARG A 104 5.83 2.03 11.79
C ARG A 104 6.03 3.50 11.47
N PRO A 105 5.94 4.40 12.44
CA PRO A 105 6.40 5.77 12.28
C PRO A 105 7.92 5.82 12.14
N VAL A 106 8.39 6.76 11.32
CA VAL A 106 9.82 7.00 11.12
C VAL A 106 10.27 8.13 12.06
N LYS A 107 11.31 7.87 12.84
CA LYS A 107 11.92 8.86 13.72
C LYS A 107 12.70 9.90 12.90
N LYS A 108 12.85 11.12 13.46
CA LYS A 108 13.69 12.17 12.87
C LYS A 108 15.12 11.66 12.60
N GLY A 109 15.70 12.06 11.49
CA GLY A 109 17.05 11.71 11.06
C GLY A 109 17.12 11.37 9.57
N LYS A 110 18.30 10.97 9.10
CA LYS A 110 18.62 10.74 7.68
C LYS A 110 17.63 9.79 6.98
N SER A 111 17.19 8.72 7.67
CA SER A 111 16.21 7.79 7.09
C SER A 111 14.86 8.46 6.83
N ARG A 112 14.40 9.33 7.76
CA ARG A 112 13.17 10.08 7.57
C ARG A 112 13.28 11.02 6.38
N ASP A 113 14.42 11.73 6.26
CA ASP A 113 14.65 12.69 5.19
C ASP A 113 14.66 11.99 3.82
N ALA A 114 15.27 10.80 3.73
CA ALA A 114 15.25 9.99 2.52
C ALA A 114 13.83 9.57 2.11
N PHE A 115 13.02 9.04 3.04
CA PHE A 115 11.64 8.66 2.77
C PHE A 115 10.75 9.88 2.47
N ALA A 116 10.96 11.00 3.17
CA ALA A 116 10.26 12.25 2.92
C ALA A 116 10.54 12.76 1.50
N SER A 117 11.79 12.69 1.03
CA SER A 117 12.15 13.09 -0.34
C SER A 117 11.43 12.25 -1.40
N ILE A 118 11.32 10.93 -1.21
CA ILE A 118 10.57 10.04 -2.12
C ILE A 118 9.10 10.44 -2.15
N TYR A 119 8.50 10.67 -0.98
CA TYR A 119 7.09 11.03 -0.86
C TYR A 119 6.78 12.40 -1.48
N ILE A 120 7.59 13.42 -1.18
CA ILE A 120 7.43 14.79 -1.69
C ILE A 120 7.63 14.84 -3.21
N LYS A 121 8.56 14.05 -3.76
CA LYS A 121 8.75 13.94 -5.20
C LYS A 121 7.47 13.53 -5.93
N LYS A 122 6.69 12.65 -5.34
CA LYS A 122 5.40 12.21 -5.89
C LYS A 122 4.26 13.16 -5.55
N HIS A 123 4.29 13.77 -4.37
CA HIS A 123 3.24 14.63 -3.81
C HIS A 123 3.82 15.98 -3.38
N PRO A 124 4.23 16.85 -4.32
CA PRO A 124 4.90 18.12 -3.98
C PRO A 124 4.02 19.06 -3.15
N ASP A 125 2.70 19.03 -3.36
CA ASP A 125 1.75 19.88 -2.63
C ASP A 125 1.63 19.48 -1.13
N LEU A 126 2.17 18.34 -0.72
CA LEU A 126 2.13 17.86 0.65
C LEU A 126 3.44 18.13 1.43
N ALA A 127 4.38 18.91 0.88
CA ALA A 127 5.67 19.17 1.52
C ALA A 127 5.53 19.85 2.90
N GLU A 128 4.67 20.84 3.04
CA GLU A 128 4.41 21.49 4.32
C GLU A 128 3.74 20.54 5.33
N PHE A 129 2.76 19.76 4.86
CA PHE A 129 2.06 18.79 5.69
C PHE A 129 3.00 17.75 6.28
N ILE A 130 3.90 17.17 5.47
CA ILE A 130 4.84 16.13 5.93
C ILE A 130 5.87 16.67 6.92
N ASN A 131 6.20 17.98 6.83
CA ASN A 131 7.15 18.62 7.72
C ASN A 131 6.53 19.18 9.00
N ALA A 132 5.21 19.22 9.10
CA ALA A 132 4.51 19.66 10.30
C ALA A 132 4.82 18.74 11.50
N PRO A 133 5.07 19.26 12.71
CA PRO A 133 5.35 18.45 13.91
C PRO A 133 4.20 17.50 14.29
N SER A 134 2.96 17.89 13.95
CA SER A 134 1.75 17.09 14.18
C SER A 134 1.60 15.89 13.23
N THR A 135 2.39 15.84 12.15
CA THR A 135 2.35 14.79 11.14
C THR A 135 3.39 13.70 11.42
N ALA A 136 2.99 12.46 11.29
CA ALA A 136 3.87 11.31 11.29
C ALA A 136 4.10 10.84 9.85
N LEU A 137 5.35 10.61 9.50
CA LEU A 137 5.75 9.84 8.33
C LEU A 137 5.73 8.37 8.71
N ILE A 138 4.98 7.56 7.98
CA ILE A 138 4.82 6.12 8.21
C ILE A 138 5.47 5.37 7.05
N VAL A 139 6.18 4.32 7.38
CA VAL A 139 6.65 3.33 6.40
C VAL A 139 6.00 1.99 6.67
N VAL A 140 5.65 1.29 5.61
CA VAL A 140 5.15 -0.07 5.62
C VAL A 140 6.17 -0.95 4.94
N GLU A 141 6.79 -1.83 5.71
CA GLU A 141 7.69 -2.86 5.19
C GLU A 141 6.82 -3.99 4.64
N ALA A 142 6.79 -4.11 3.31
CA ALA A 142 5.98 -5.10 2.62
C ALA A 142 6.55 -6.51 2.87
N LYS A 143 5.67 -7.44 3.20
CA LYS A 143 5.98 -8.87 3.34
C LYS A 143 5.46 -9.66 2.15
N LEU A 144 4.28 -9.30 1.68
CA LEU A 144 3.58 -10.05 0.65
C LEU A 144 2.78 -9.09 -0.23
N TYR A 145 2.85 -9.31 -1.53
CA TYR A 145 1.99 -8.70 -2.53
C TYR A 145 1.10 -9.76 -3.17
N LEU A 146 -0.19 -9.46 -3.26
CA LEU A 146 -1.19 -10.24 -3.96
C LEU A 146 -1.75 -9.37 -5.08
N HIS A 147 -1.40 -9.67 -6.31
CA HIS A 147 -1.90 -8.97 -7.50
C HIS A 147 -3.04 -9.76 -8.11
N VAL A 148 -4.18 -9.11 -8.30
CA VAL A 148 -5.36 -9.68 -8.95
C VAL A 148 -5.65 -8.91 -10.22
N SER A 149 -5.79 -9.61 -11.33
CA SER A 149 -6.21 -9.06 -12.62
C SER A 149 -7.21 -9.98 -13.30
N GLN A 150 -7.97 -9.44 -14.27
CA GLN A 150 -8.97 -10.19 -15.02
C GLN A 150 -9.92 -11.01 -14.12
N PHE A 151 -10.32 -10.44 -12.97
CA PHE A 151 -11.17 -10.98 -11.91
C PHE A 151 -10.64 -12.21 -11.15
N GLN A 152 -9.79 -13.04 -11.75
CA GLN A 152 -9.45 -14.35 -11.17
C GLN A 152 -7.98 -14.73 -11.26
N THR A 153 -7.15 -13.94 -11.96
CA THR A 153 -5.73 -14.24 -12.03
C THR A 153 -5.02 -13.62 -10.83
N VAL A 154 -4.53 -14.47 -9.93
CA VAL A 154 -3.81 -14.06 -8.74
C VAL A 154 -2.32 -14.35 -8.89
N SER A 155 -1.49 -13.34 -8.78
CA SER A 155 -0.02 -13.45 -8.72
C SER A 155 0.45 -13.08 -7.32
N VAL A 156 1.45 -13.79 -6.82
CA VAL A 156 1.98 -13.61 -5.45
C VAL A 156 3.45 -13.28 -5.50
N TRP A 157 3.86 -12.26 -4.78
CA TRP A 157 5.26 -11.94 -4.54
C TRP A 157 5.55 -11.87 -3.04
N ASP A 158 6.34 -12.83 -2.56
CA ASP A 158 6.82 -12.89 -1.18
C ASP A 158 8.14 -12.11 -1.07
N CYS A 159 8.10 -10.95 -0.41
CA CYS A 159 9.28 -10.09 -0.24
C CYS A 159 10.25 -10.59 0.83
N GLY A 160 9.84 -11.56 1.65
CA GLY A 160 10.64 -12.12 2.74
C GLY A 160 11.46 -13.33 2.34
N ARG A 161 11.17 -13.96 1.20
CA ARG A 161 11.98 -15.07 0.66
C ARG A 161 13.07 -14.51 -0.25
N ARG A 162 14.31 -14.73 0.14
CA ARG A 162 15.50 -14.57 -0.71
C ARG A 162 15.67 -15.81 -1.56
#